data_d7cf64b3a6b5b8f9c1841379e826daa3
#
_entry.id   d7cf64b3a6b5b8f9c1841379e826daa3
#
_cell.length_a   1.000
_cell.length_b   1.000
_cell.length_c   1.000
_cell.angle_alpha   90.00
_cell.angle_beta   90.00
_cell.angle_gamma   90.00
#
_symmetry.space_group_name_H-M   'P 1'
#
loop_
_entity.id
_entity.type
_entity.pdbx_description
1 polymer ?
#
loop_
_entity_poly.entity_id
_entity_poly.type
_entity_poly.pdbx_seq_one_letter_code
_entity_poly.pdbx_strand_id
1 'polypeptide(L)'
;GLFFYLRKNIFVYLKILLLNLIKIAIQMISEKLKKGHLLIAEPSIIGDLSFNRSVILLADHNQEGSVGFIINKPLKYTINDLVPDVEANFKIYNGGPVEQDNLYFIHNIPHLITNSVEISNGIFWGGDFELTKNLINTGQVKKDNIRFFLGYTGWEAQQLENEMKSNSWILSENLYENKIIG
;
A
#
# COMPACT_ATOMS: atom_id res chain seq x y z
N GLY A 1 -2.67 -54.54 -8.46
CA GLY A 1 -1.29 -54.21 -8.20
C GLY A 1 -0.73 -53.02 -9.03
N LEU A 2 -0.23 -53.30 -10.23
CA LEU A 2 0.55 -52.36 -11.05
C LEU A 2 -0.23 -51.11 -11.49
N PHE A 3 -1.50 -51.26 -11.83
CA PHE A 3 -2.38 -50.15 -12.26
C PHE A 3 -2.65 -49.13 -11.15
N PHE A 4 -2.74 -49.58 -9.92
CA PHE A 4 -2.94 -48.72 -8.73
C PHE A 4 -1.65 -47.94 -8.36
N TYR A 5 -0.50 -48.58 -8.54
CA TYR A 5 0.83 -47.97 -8.32
C TYR A 5 1.13 -46.88 -9.36
N LEU A 6 0.83 -47.13 -10.63
CA LEU A 6 0.98 -46.17 -11.72
C LEU A 6 0.07 -44.94 -11.53
N ARG A 7 -1.21 -45.13 -11.15
CA ARG A 7 -2.15 -44.04 -10.87
C ARG A 7 -1.68 -43.16 -9.73
N LYS A 8 -1.16 -43.76 -8.65
CA LYS A 8 -0.64 -43.01 -7.47
C LYS A 8 0.57 -42.15 -7.84
N ASN A 9 1.47 -42.67 -8.64
CA ASN A 9 2.64 -41.94 -9.10
C ASN A 9 2.28 -40.80 -10.08
N ILE A 10 1.37 -41.01 -11.01
CA ILE A 10 0.88 -39.98 -11.92
C ILE A 10 0.23 -38.82 -11.10
N PHE A 11 -0.57 -39.15 -10.08
CA PHE A 11 -1.22 -38.15 -9.24
C PHE A 11 -0.20 -37.31 -8.45
N VAL A 12 0.86 -37.93 -7.94
CA VAL A 12 1.97 -37.24 -7.27
C VAL A 12 2.72 -36.33 -8.26
N TYR A 13 3.03 -36.82 -9.46
CA TYR A 13 3.67 -36.03 -10.51
C TYR A 13 2.85 -34.80 -10.91
N LEU A 14 1.55 -34.97 -11.13
CA LEU A 14 0.64 -33.88 -11.47
C LEU A 14 0.55 -32.84 -10.35
N LYS A 15 0.56 -33.27 -9.10
CA LYS A 15 0.57 -32.37 -7.94
C LYS A 15 1.86 -31.56 -7.85
N ILE A 16 3.02 -32.20 -8.09
CA ILE A 16 4.31 -31.50 -8.10
C ILE A 16 4.38 -30.50 -9.27
N LEU A 17 3.91 -30.88 -10.44
CA LEU A 17 3.86 -30.02 -11.62
C LEU A 17 2.98 -28.79 -11.35
N LEU A 18 1.79 -28.99 -10.77
CA LEU A 18 0.88 -27.92 -10.40
C LEU A 18 1.51 -26.97 -9.38
N LEU A 19 2.19 -27.49 -8.35
CA LEU A 19 2.89 -26.70 -7.36
C LEU A 19 4.00 -25.84 -7.98
N ASN A 20 4.74 -26.40 -8.95
CA ASN A 20 5.78 -25.66 -9.66
C ASN A 20 5.19 -24.56 -10.54
N LEU A 21 4.09 -24.82 -11.24
CA LEU A 21 3.39 -23.79 -12.03
C LEU A 21 2.86 -22.66 -11.14
N ILE A 22 2.32 -22.98 -9.97
CA ILE A 22 1.89 -22.01 -8.97
C ILE A 22 3.06 -21.15 -8.50
N LYS A 23 4.20 -21.74 -8.17
CA LYS A 23 5.41 -21.02 -7.76
C LYS A 23 5.89 -20.05 -8.85
N ILE A 24 5.94 -20.51 -10.11
CA ILE A 24 6.31 -19.66 -11.25
C ILE A 24 5.34 -18.50 -11.41
N ALA A 25 4.04 -18.74 -11.30
CA ALA A 25 3.03 -17.70 -11.39
C ALA A 25 3.16 -16.67 -10.24
N ILE A 26 3.45 -17.12 -9.01
CA ILE A 26 3.73 -16.23 -7.87
C ILE A 26 4.95 -15.35 -8.17
N GLN A 27 6.04 -15.97 -8.63
CA GLN A 27 7.26 -15.26 -8.96
C GLN A 27 7.03 -14.19 -10.04
N MET A 28 6.29 -14.51 -11.10
CA MET A 28 5.96 -13.55 -12.18
C MET A 28 5.09 -12.38 -11.69
N ILE A 29 4.21 -12.60 -10.71
CA ILE A 29 3.39 -11.53 -10.11
C ILE A 29 4.24 -10.67 -9.18
N SER A 30 5.06 -11.29 -8.34
CA SER A 30 5.97 -10.58 -7.43
C SER A 30 6.96 -9.69 -8.20
N GLU A 31 7.46 -10.13 -9.34
CA GLU A 31 8.33 -9.32 -10.21
C GLU A 31 7.62 -8.10 -10.83
N LYS A 32 6.29 -8.12 -10.92
CA LYS A 32 5.48 -7.00 -11.40
C LYS A 32 5.11 -6.01 -10.30
N LEU A 33 4.97 -6.49 -9.06
CA LEU A 33 4.65 -5.63 -7.93
C LEU A 33 5.89 -4.80 -7.55
N LYS A 34 5.70 -3.49 -7.45
CA LYS A 34 6.75 -2.55 -7.05
C LYS A 34 6.16 -1.45 -6.18
N LYS A 35 6.94 -0.97 -5.23
CA LYS A 35 6.58 0.25 -4.50
C LYS A 35 6.33 1.40 -5.48
N GLY A 36 5.33 2.21 -5.18
CA GLY A 36 4.85 3.27 -6.06
C GLY A 36 3.72 2.86 -7.01
N HIS A 37 3.43 1.56 -7.18
CA HIS A 37 2.25 1.11 -7.92
C HIS A 37 0.97 1.40 -7.15
N LEU A 38 -0.14 1.47 -7.90
CA LEU A 38 -1.49 1.58 -7.37
C LEU A 38 -2.18 0.22 -7.42
N LEU A 39 -2.84 -0.14 -6.32
CA LEU A 39 -3.75 -1.29 -6.25
C LEU A 39 -5.18 -0.76 -6.20
N ILE A 40 -6.00 -1.16 -7.15
CA ILE A 40 -7.40 -0.78 -7.23
C ILE A 40 -8.24 -1.98 -6.83
N ALA A 41 -9.07 -1.82 -5.80
CA ALA A 41 -9.93 -2.89 -5.31
C ALA A 41 -10.97 -3.26 -6.37
N GLU A 42 -11.04 -4.55 -6.73
CA GLU A 42 -12.10 -5.07 -7.59
C GLU A 42 -13.47 -4.93 -6.89
N PRO A 43 -14.52 -4.49 -7.62
CA PRO A 43 -15.85 -4.34 -7.06
C PRO A 43 -16.45 -5.65 -6.49
N SER A 44 -15.95 -6.79 -6.96
CA SER A 44 -16.37 -8.13 -6.52
C SER A 44 -15.72 -8.62 -5.24
N ILE A 45 -14.86 -7.83 -4.58
CA ILE A 45 -14.37 -8.14 -3.24
C ILE A 45 -15.56 -8.10 -2.28
N ILE A 46 -16.25 -9.24 -2.20
CA ILE A 46 -17.36 -9.47 -1.29
C ILE A 46 -16.74 -9.95 0.02
N GLY A 47 -16.79 -9.12 1.05
CA GLY A 47 -16.45 -9.53 2.41
C GLY A 47 -15.62 -8.55 3.22
N ASP A 48 -14.76 -7.76 2.63
CA ASP A 48 -14.04 -6.70 3.36
C ASP A 48 -14.49 -5.31 2.92
N LEU A 49 -15.47 -4.76 3.66
CA LEU A 49 -16.01 -3.42 3.43
C LEU A 49 -14.93 -2.33 3.55
N SER A 50 -13.82 -2.62 4.23
CA SER A 50 -12.70 -1.68 4.41
C SER A 50 -12.07 -1.30 3.08
N PHE A 51 -12.03 -2.24 2.14
CA PHE A 51 -11.37 -2.04 0.84
C PHE A 51 -12.32 -1.73 -0.32
N ASN A 52 -13.62 -1.70 -0.09
CA ASN A 52 -14.58 -1.39 -1.15
C ASN A 52 -14.21 -0.05 -1.82
N ARG A 53 -14.01 -0.07 -3.15
CA ARG A 53 -13.61 1.09 -3.99
C ARG A 53 -12.32 1.77 -3.52
N SER A 54 -11.42 1.04 -2.86
CA SER A 54 -10.13 1.60 -2.43
C SER A 54 -9.15 1.69 -3.60
N VAL A 55 -8.38 2.77 -3.59
CA VAL A 55 -7.14 2.91 -4.36
C VAL A 55 -6.01 3.01 -3.35
N ILE A 56 -5.05 2.09 -3.43
CA ILE A 56 -3.94 1.98 -2.48
C ILE A 56 -2.65 2.31 -3.21
N LEU A 57 -1.87 3.23 -2.65
CA LEU A 57 -0.47 3.43 -3.04
C LEU A 57 0.39 2.41 -2.29
N LEU A 58 1.08 1.55 -3.01
CA LEU A 58 2.03 0.59 -2.45
C LEU A 58 3.30 1.33 -2.01
N ALA A 59 3.47 1.50 -0.71
CA ALA A 59 4.57 2.27 -0.13
C ALA A 59 5.85 1.44 0.04
N ASP A 60 5.70 0.16 0.36
CA ASP A 60 6.79 -0.82 0.40
C ASP A 60 6.33 -2.19 -0.07
N HIS A 61 7.25 -2.93 -0.67
CA HIS A 61 7.02 -4.31 -1.12
C HIS A 61 8.34 -5.06 -1.17
N ASN A 62 8.42 -6.13 -0.40
CA ASN A 62 9.60 -6.99 -0.31
C ASN A 62 9.21 -8.44 0.08
N GLN A 63 10.18 -9.30 0.33
CA GLN A 63 9.94 -10.71 0.66
C GLN A 63 9.26 -10.93 2.03
N GLU A 64 9.32 -9.94 2.92
CA GLU A 64 8.71 -10.00 4.25
C GLU A 64 7.25 -9.55 4.25
N GLY A 65 6.82 -8.85 3.19
CA GLY A 65 5.46 -8.39 3.03
C GLY A 65 5.33 -7.07 2.28
N SER A 66 4.19 -6.41 2.45
CA SER A 66 3.89 -5.16 1.77
C SER A 66 3.16 -4.19 2.69
N VAL A 67 3.39 -2.90 2.45
CA VAL A 67 2.70 -1.80 3.12
C VAL A 67 2.14 -0.84 2.08
N GLY A 68 0.93 -0.36 2.30
CA GLY A 68 0.29 0.62 1.42
C GLY A 68 -0.62 1.59 2.17
N PHE A 69 -1.02 2.65 1.50
CA PHE A 69 -1.97 3.64 2.01
C PHE A 69 -3.15 3.79 1.08
N ILE A 70 -4.37 3.69 1.61
CA ILE A 70 -5.59 4.02 0.86
C ILE A 70 -5.60 5.53 0.64
N ILE A 71 -5.56 5.97 -0.61
CA ILE A 71 -5.39 7.39 -0.94
C ILE A 71 -6.69 8.12 -1.27
N ASN A 72 -7.81 7.43 -1.39
CA ASN A 72 -9.08 7.99 -1.87
C ASN A 72 -10.23 7.96 -0.85
N LYS A 73 -9.94 7.76 0.45
CA LYS A 73 -10.95 7.76 1.53
C LYS A 73 -10.69 8.87 2.56
N PRO A 74 -11.11 10.12 2.29
CA PRO A 74 -10.96 11.19 3.26
C PRO A 74 -11.83 10.95 4.49
N LEU A 75 -11.28 11.26 5.67
CA LEU A 75 -11.98 11.29 6.94
C LEU A 75 -12.62 12.66 7.17
N LYS A 76 -13.45 12.74 8.20
CA LYS A 76 -14.08 14.01 8.63
C LYS A 76 -13.13 14.88 9.43
N TYR A 77 -12.00 14.33 9.84
CA TYR A 77 -10.99 15.01 10.66
C TYR A 77 -9.98 15.75 9.79
N THR A 78 -9.37 16.75 10.39
CA THR A 78 -8.21 17.46 9.88
C THR A 78 -7.05 17.28 10.85
N ILE A 79 -5.81 17.63 10.42
CA ILE A 79 -4.63 17.39 11.25
C ILE A 79 -4.69 18.09 12.60
N ASN A 80 -5.24 19.29 12.66
CA ASN A 80 -5.38 20.06 13.92
C ASN A 80 -6.41 19.48 14.89
N ASP A 81 -7.33 18.61 14.43
CA ASP A 81 -8.23 17.88 15.33
C ASP A 81 -7.48 16.80 16.13
N LEU A 82 -6.40 16.25 15.57
CA LEU A 82 -5.60 15.18 16.17
C LEU A 82 -4.29 15.68 16.78
N VAL A 83 -3.72 16.72 16.22
CA VAL A 83 -2.46 17.34 16.65
C VAL A 83 -2.70 18.82 16.89
N PRO A 84 -3.11 19.20 18.11
CA PRO A 84 -3.52 20.60 18.41
C PRO A 84 -2.44 21.65 18.13
N ASP A 85 -1.16 21.24 18.15
CA ASP A 85 -0.02 22.12 17.87
C ASP A 85 0.15 22.45 16.39
N VAL A 86 -0.68 21.86 15.50
CA VAL A 86 -0.67 22.16 14.07
C VAL A 86 -1.81 23.14 13.74
N GLU A 87 -1.45 24.35 13.29
CA GLU A 87 -2.40 25.44 13.03
C GLU A 87 -3.04 25.40 11.63
N ALA A 88 -2.87 24.30 10.89
CA ALA A 88 -3.33 24.18 9.51
C ALA A 88 -4.36 23.04 9.32
N ASN A 89 -5.32 23.27 8.41
CA ASN A 89 -6.41 22.34 8.11
C ASN A 89 -6.02 21.41 6.95
N PHE A 90 -5.11 20.46 7.18
CA PHE A 90 -4.84 19.39 6.23
C PHE A 90 -5.84 18.25 6.45
N LYS A 91 -6.39 17.74 5.34
CA LYS A 91 -7.27 16.56 5.38
C LYS A 91 -6.49 15.34 5.83
N ILE A 92 -7.17 14.47 6.58
CA ILE A 92 -6.68 13.13 6.92
C ILE A 92 -7.48 12.11 6.14
N TYR A 93 -6.81 11.06 5.70
CA TYR A 93 -7.40 9.95 4.98
C TYR A 93 -7.34 8.68 5.83
N ASN A 94 -8.30 7.78 5.65
CA ASN A 94 -8.19 6.43 6.17
C ASN A 94 -7.13 5.68 5.35
N GLY A 95 -5.97 5.44 5.93
CA GLY A 95 -4.87 4.76 5.25
C GLY A 95 -5.02 3.25 5.19
N GLY A 96 -5.83 2.66 6.06
CA GLY A 96 -6.09 1.22 6.10
C GLY A 96 -6.48 0.72 7.49
N PRO A 97 -6.72 -0.59 7.64
CA PRO A 97 -7.24 -1.18 8.87
C PRO A 97 -6.18 -1.44 9.95
N VAL A 98 -4.89 -1.29 9.63
CA VAL A 98 -3.80 -1.57 10.57
C VAL A 98 -3.40 -0.28 11.30
N GLU A 99 -3.22 -0.35 12.62
CA GLU A 99 -2.79 0.76 13.47
C GLU A 99 -3.58 2.07 13.24
N GLN A 100 -4.89 1.99 13.26
CA GLN A 100 -5.79 3.11 12.93
C GLN A 100 -5.70 4.32 13.86
N ASP A 101 -5.04 4.20 15.01
CA ASP A 101 -4.78 5.28 15.95
C ASP A 101 -3.44 6.00 15.69
N ASN A 102 -2.65 5.50 14.74
CA ASN A 102 -1.36 6.05 14.38
C ASN A 102 -1.46 6.95 13.14
N LEU A 103 -0.78 8.09 13.21
CA LEU A 103 -0.71 9.06 12.11
C LEU A 103 0.50 8.76 11.22
N TYR A 104 0.25 8.67 9.92
CA TYR A 104 1.25 8.48 8.86
C TYR A 104 1.14 9.60 7.84
N PHE A 105 2.19 9.82 7.06
CA PHE A 105 2.14 10.79 5.96
C PHE A 105 3.09 10.44 4.82
N ILE A 106 2.73 10.89 3.63
CA ILE A 106 3.57 10.91 2.44
C ILE A 106 3.74 12.35 1.98
N HIS A 107 4.87 12.65 1.31
CA HIS A 107 5.17 14.01 0.86
C HIS A 107 6.05 14.00 -0.40
N ASN A 108 6.23 15.18 -1.02
CA ASN A 108 7.09 15.41 -2.19
C ASN A 108 8.22 16.42 -1.94
N ILE A 109 8.56 16.68 -0.68
CA ILE A 109 9.52 17.70 -0.26
C ILE A 109 10.64 17.11 0.63
N PRO A 110 11.41 16.12 0.14
CA PRO A 110 12.45 15.45 0.95
C PRO A 110 13.61 16.38 1.35
N HIS A 111 13.79 17.48 0.64
CA HIS A 111 14.79 18.49 0.97
C HIS A 111 14.43 19.32 2.20
N LEU A 112 13.17 19.34 2.62
CA LEU A 112 12.68 19.99 3.84
C LEU A 112 12.43 19.01 4.97
N ILE A 113 11.94 17.79 4.67
CA ILE A 113 11.62 16.78 5.68
C ILE A 113 12.69 15.70 5.67
N THR A 114 13.52 15.70 6.70
CA THR A 114 14.62 14.73 6.86
C THR A 114 14.12 13.35 7.29
N ASN A 115 14.95 12.32 7.11
CA ASN A 115 14.69 10.93 7.52
C ASN A 115 13.47 10.28 6.83
N SER A 116 13.02 10.81 5.70
CA SER A 116 11.97 10.20 4.89
C SER A 116 12.54 9.13 3.95
N VAL A 117 11.71 8.16 3.58
CA VAL A 117 12.07 7.05 2.68
C VAL A 117 11.36 7.24 1.35
N GLU A 118 12.11 7.19 0.26
CA GLU A 118 11.49 7.27 -1.07
C GLU A 118 10.65 6.03 -1.38
N ILE A 119 9.41 6.28 -1.76
CA ILE A 119 8.52 5.27 -2.33
C ILE A 119 8.85 5.13 -3.81
N SER A 120 8.59 6.17 -4.60
CA SER A 120 8.85 6.20 -6.05
C SER A 120 8.51 7.60 -6.62
N ASN A 121 9.19 8.00 -7.70
CA ASN A 121 8.84 9.17 -8.52
C ASN A 121 8.60 10.46 -7.70
N GLY A 122 9.48 10.72 -6.72
CA GLY A 122 9.39 11.93 -5.90
C GLY A 122 8.31 11.88 -4.81
N ILE A 123 7.77 10.71 -4.51
CA ILE A 123 6.92 10.46 -3.35
C ILE A 123 7.76 9.84 -2.25
N PHE A 124 7.69 10.41 -1.06
CA PHE A 124 8.42 9.97 0.13
C PHE A 124 7.45 9.66 1.25
N TRP A 125 7.82 8.73 2.12
CA TRP A 125 7.05 8.30 3.28
C TRP A 125 7.76 8.66 4.56
N GLY A 126 7.02 9.22 5.52
CA GLY A 126 7.48 9.52 6.87
C GLY A 126 8.49 10.65 6.90
N GLY A 127 9.36 10.61 7.90
CA GLY A 127 10.35 11.62 8.19
C GLY A 127 10.17 12.20 9.58
N ASP A 128 10.92 13.24 9.91
CA ASP A 128 10.86 13.93 11.20
C ASP A 128 9.54 14.70 11.35
N PHE A 129 8.65 14.19 12.21
CA PHE A 129 7.33 14.76 12.40
C PHE A 129 7.36 16.11 13.15
N GLU A 130 8.27 16.30 14.10
CA GLU A 130 8.39 17.58 14.81
C GLU A 130 8.87 18.68 13.87
N LEU A 131 9.84 18.38 13.02
CA LEU A 131 10.25 19.29 11.95
C LEU A 131 9.09 19.58 11.00
N THR A 132 8.32 18.55 10.62
CA THR A 132 7.17 18.68 9.73
C THR A 132 6.10 19.60 10.30
N LYS A 133 5.79 19.51 11.60
CA LYS A 133 4.86 20.43 12.29
C LYS A 133 5.33 21.88 12.18
N ASN A 134 6.60 22.14 12.45
CA ASN A 134 7.18 23.48 12.36
C ASN A 134 7.09 24.05 10.93
N LEU A 135 7.38 23.23 9.93
CA LEU A 135 7.30 23.63 8.53
C LEU A 135 5.85 23.94 8.09
N ILE A 136 4.88 23.21 8.61
CA ILE A 136 3.46 23.48 8.38
C ILE A 136 3.06 24.82 9.03
N ASN A 137 3.37 25.01 10.31
CA ASN A 137 2.99 26.21 11.06
C ASN A 137 3.67 27.48 10.52
N THR A 138 4.84 27.35 9.91
CA THR A 138 5.54 28.47 9.24
C THR A 138 5.13 28.66 7.78
N GLY A 139 4.16 27.87 7.29
CA GLY A 139 3.63 27.99 5.93
C GLY A 139 4.56 27.50 4.81
N GLN A 140 5.64 26.79 5.15
CA GLN A 140 6.58 26.23 4.19
C GLN A 140 6.05 24.95 3.52
N VAL A 141 5.11 24.25 4.16
CA VAL A 141 4.43 23.06 3.62
C VAL A 141 3.01 23.45 3.21
N LYS A 142 2.67 23.15 1.96
CA LYS A 142 1.34 23.39 1.37
C LYS A 142 0.55 22.08 1.28
N LYS A 143 -0.75 22.20 0.99
CA LYS A 143 -1.65 21.02 0.87
C LYS A 143 -1.24 20.04 -0.22
N ASP A 144 -0.59 20.50 -1.27
CA ASP A 144 -0.10 19.69 -2.40
C ASP A 144 1.26 19.03 -2.09
N ASN A 145 1.87 19.36 -0.94
CA ASN A 145 3.18 18.82 -0.57
C ASN A 145 3.09 17.59 0.34
N ILE A 146 1.96 17.41 1.06
CA ILE A 146 1.84 16.38 2.09
C ILE A 146 0.42 15.84 2.17
N ARG A 147 0.28 14.55 2.42
CA ARG A 147 -1.00 13.88 2.70
C ARG A 147 -0.87 13.03 3.94
N PHE A 148 -1.84 13.15 4.85
CA PHE A 148 -1.90 12.46 6.13
C PHE A 148 -2.89 11.29 6.11
N PHE A 149 -2.54 10.25 6.85
CA PHE A 149 -3.35 9.03 6.98
C PHE A 149 -3.46 8.61 8.44
N LEU A 150 -4.62 8.06 8.83
CA LEU A 150 -4.75 7.22 10.01
C LEU A 150 -4.70 5.77 9.57
N GLY A 151 -3.76 5.02 10.16
CA GLY A 151 -3.50 3.64 9.83
C GLY A 151 -2.87 3.43 8.45
N TYR A 152 -2.66 2.17 8.13
CA TYR A 152 -2.10 1.70 6.87
C TYR A 152 -2.71 0.36 6.46
N THR A 153 -2.41 -0.10 5.26
CA THR A 153 -2.75 -1.44 4.76
C THR A 153 -1.49 -2.29 4.76
N GLY A 154 -1.56 -3.46 5.40
CA GLY A 154 -0.45 -4.39 5.50
C GLY A 154 -0.78 -5.75 4.90
N TRP A 155 0.19 -6.39 4.28
CA TRP A 155 0.14 -7.77 3.81
C TRP A 155 1.37 -8.51 4.32
N GLU A 156 1.14 -9.71 4.82
CA GLU A 156 2.21 -10.64 5.17
C GLU A 156 2.94 -11.14 3.91
N ALA A 157 4.07 -11.82 4.11
CA ALA A 157 4.84 -12.44 3.03
C ALA A 157 3.94 -13.27 2.10
N GLN A 158 3.99 -13.00 0.80
CA GLN A 158 3.22 -13.65 -0.27
C GLN A 158 1.68 -13.44 -0.21
N GLN A 159 1.16 -12.74 0.78
CA GLN A 159 -0.29 -12.51 0.89
C GLN A 159 -0.80 -11.67 -0.29
N LEU A 160 -0.15 -10.56 -0.60
CA LEU A 160 -0.56 -9.68 -1.71
C LEU A 160 -0.52 -10.41 -3.06
N GLU A 161 0.53 -11.20 -3.33
CA GLU A 161 0.65 -11.99 -4.55
C GLU A 161 -0.47 -13.04 -4.69
N ASN A 162 -0.91 -13.62 -3.58
CA ASN A 162 -2.04 -14.55 -3.58
C ASN A 162 -3.37 -13.83 -3.84
N GLU A 163 -3.58 -12.66 -3.27
CA GLU A 163 -4.75 -11.81 -3.51
C GLU A 163 -4.78 -11.33 -4.97
N MET A 164 -3.63 -10.98 -5.56
CA MET A 164 -3.51 -10.65 -6.99
C MET A 164 -3.94 -11.80 -7.89
N LYS A 165 -3.57 -13.05 -7.55
CA LYS A 165 -4.02 -14.24 -8.30
C LYS A 165 -5.52 -14.47 -8.23
N SER A 166 -6.13 -14.12 -7.10
CA SER A 166 -7.58 -14.20 -6.90
C SER A 166 -8.34 -13.05 -7.56
N ASN A 167 -7.64 -12.21 -8.34
CA ASN A 167 -8.16 -10.99 -8.96
C ASN A 167 -8.83 -10.03 -7.95
N SER A 168 -8.33 -10.01 -6.71
CA SER A 168 -8.82 -9.08 -5.69
C SER A 168 -8.40 -7.63 -5.98
N TRP A 169 -7.29 -7.46 -6.69
CA TRP A 169 -6.70 -6.17 -7.02
C TRP A 169 -6.38 -6.04 -8.49
N ILE A 170 -6.63 -4.87 -9.04
CA ILE A 170 -6.10 -4.44 -10.33
C ILE A 170 -4.81 -3.66 -10.07
N LEU A 171 -3.70 -4.10 -10.66
CA LEU A 171 -2.44 -3.40 -10.60
C LEU A 171 -2.39 -2.31 -11.67
N SER A 172 -2.01 -1.09 -11.27
CA SER A 172 -1.80 0.03 -12.16
C SER A 172 -0.49 0.75 -11.84
N GLU A 173 0.18 1.24 -12.88
CA GLU A 173 1.26 2.20 -12.68
C GLU A 173 0.72 3.54 -12.19
N ASN A 174 1.47 4.22 -11.33
CA ASN A 174 1.13 5.57 -10.91
C ASN A 174 1.61 6.58 -11.96
N LEU A 175 0.78 6.84 -12.96
CA LEU A 175 1.04 7.84 -14.00
C LEU A 175 0.88 9.29 -13.51
N TYR A 176 0.32 9.49 -12.34
CA TYR A 176 0.13 10.82 -11.73
C TYR A 176 1.36 11.26 -10.93
N GLU A 177 2.33 10.35 -10.73
CA GLU A 177 3.55 10.62 -9.96
C GLU A 177 3.21 11.22 -8.58
N ASN A 178 3.90 12.29 -8.17
CA ASN A 178 3.67 12.95 -6.89
C ASN A 178 2.39 13.82 -6.84
N LYS A 179 1.68 14.01 -7.96
CA LYS A 179 0.39 14.73 -8.00
C LYS A 179 -0.73 14.02 -7.22
N ILE A 180 -0.53 12.73 -6.89
CA ILE A 180 -1.49 12.00 -6.03
C ILE A 180 -1.48 12.51 -4.58
N ILE A 181 -0.53 13.37 -4.19
CA ILE A 181 -0.42 13.92 -2.84
C ILE A 181 -1.43 15.05 -2.62
N GLY A 182 -1.68 15.88 -3.63
CA GLY A 182 -2.58 17.03 -3.59
C GLY A 182 -4.07 16.73 -3.70
#